data_455d8689f139af9fdf302add49af54fe
#
_entry.id   455d8689f139af9fdf302add49af54fe
#
_cell.length_a   1.000
_cell.length_b   1.000
_cell.length_c   1.000
_cell.angle_alpha   90.00
_cell.angle_beta   90.00
_cell.angle_gamma   90.00
#
_symmetry.space_group_name_H-M   'P 1'
#
loop_
_entity.id
_entity.type
_entity.pdbx_description
1 polymer ?
#
loop_
_entity_poly.entity_id
_entity_poly.type
_entity_poly.pdbx_seq_one_letter_code
_entity_poly.pdbx_strand_id
1 'polypeptide(L)'
;MHYRTLGRTGLSVSAIGLGAAVYAGRTHGPFDEREAIAAIRAALDADVNYIDTSRHYGPSEEIIGKALIGYRGDCIICTKLGPRTGMTASETIVSVEQSLEALGRPHIDILLAHDIQQIGDGVGAVKAILQRGGLVDGFRQLQQEGRVRFIGVSGRLSEVSAAVHTGEFDVVLSFNRFNLLDWSAEEELLPQAQSHDVGVTVGGIFYQGFLSLPLELALQRVEEGIFWVWDWTEKQRDRVLPRLEKLCELVDNDLVALRRLAVRFALSNSGISVAVIGMKTVAEVTENLRAAEGGGLDAEMIERLKIL
;
A
#
# COMPACT_ATOMS: atom_id res chain seq x y z
N MET A 1 -3.87 16.25 -10.25
CA MET A 1 -3.95 15.18 -9.21
C MET A 1 -5.26 15.31 -8.45
N HIS A 2 -5.90 14.18 -8.05
CA HIS A 2 -7.05 14.20 -7.13
C HIS A 2 -6.54 13.98 -5.72
N TYR A 3 -7.09 14.74 -4.75
CA TYR A 3 -6.74 14.62 -3.34
C TYR A 3 -7.93 14.14 -2.53
N ARG A 4 -7.64 13.40 -1.46
CA ARG A 4 -8.62 12.84 -0.52
C ARG A 4 -8.16 13.09 0.92
N THR A 5 -9.10 13.15 1.85
CA THR A 5 -8.76 13.20 3.27
C THR A 5 -8.44 11.79 3.77
N LEU A 6 -7.38 11.63 4.52
CA LEU A 6 -6.97 10.35 5.10
C LEU A 6 -7.62 10.18 6.49
N GLY A 7 -8.89 9.82 6.52
CA GLY A 7 -9.67 9.66 7.74
C GLY A 7 -9.44 10.79 8.75
N ARG A 8 -9.48 10.46 10.04
CA ARG A 8 -9.31 11.40 11.16
C ARG A 8 -7.93 12.09 11.22
N THR A 9 -6.95 11.67 10.42
CA THR A 9 -5.64 12.34 10.37
C THR A 9 -5.76 13.77 9.84
N GLY A 10 -6.80 14.06 9.05
CA GLY A 10 -6.99 15.34 8.38
C GLY A 10 -5.97 15.62 7.28
N LEU A 11 -5.05 14.69 6.99
CA LEU A 11 -4.07 14.85 5.92
C LEU A 11 -4.77 14.85 4.55
N SER A 12 -4.43 15.82 3.72
CA SER A 12 -4.80 15.85 2.30
C SER A 12 -3.79 15.04 1.50
N VAL A 13 -4.17 13.87 1.05
CA VAL A 13 -3.30 12.91 0.34
C VAL A 13 -3.71 12.78 -1.12
N SER A 14 -2.74 12.62 -2.01
CA SER A 14 -3.00 12.28 -3.41
C SER A 14 -3.67 10.90 -3.49
N ALA A 15 -4.71 10.76 -4.30
CA ALA A 15 -5.45 9.51 -4.45
C ALA A 15 -4.59 8.36 -5.01
N ILE A 16 -3.50 8.69 -5.69
CA ILE A 16 -2.41 7.78 -6.06
C ILE A 16 -1.23 8.05 -5.15
N GLY A 17 -0.69 7.01 -4.52
CA GLY A 17 0.55 7.04 -3.76
C GLY A 17 1.66 6.23 -4.43
N LEU A 18 2.92 6.64 -4.24
CA LEU A 18 4.07 5.89 -4.71
C LEU A 18 4.40 4.79 -3.70
N GLY A 19 4.39 3.53 -4.14
CA GLY A 19 4.76 2.36 -3.36
C GLY A 19 6.22 1.98 -3.60
N ALA A 20 7.05 2.04 -2.56
CA ALA A 20 8.48 1.79 -2.64
C ALA A 20 8.87 0.31 -2.41
N ALA A 21 7.91 -0.60 -2.24
CA ALA A 21 8.18 -2.04 -2.15
C ALA A 21 8.93 -2.58 -3.37
N VAL A 22 8.74 -1.94 -4.52
CA VAL A 22 9.43 -2.28 -5.79
C VAL A 22 10.94 -2.09 -5.71
N TYR A 23 11.44 -1.32 -4.76
CA TYR A 23 12.88 -1.13 -4.51
C TYR A 23 13.49 -2.16 -3.55
N ALA A 24 12.69 -3.12 -3.06
CA ALA A 24 13.20 -4.22 -2.24
C ALA A 24 14.08 -5.22 -3.03
N GLY A 25 13.98 -5.22 -4.35
CA GLY A 25 14.82 -6.04 -5.24
C GLY A 25 14.47 -7.54 -5.29
N ARG A 26 13.93 -8.09 -4.21
CA ARG A 26 13.72 -9.55 -4.07
C ARG A 26 12.55 -10.07 -4.92
N THR A 27 11.36 -9.49 -4.74
CA THR A 27 10.10 -9.96 -5.34
C THR A 27 9.74 -9.23 -6.63
N HIS A 28 10.27 -8.03 -6.80
CA HIS A 28 9.95 -7.17 -7.94
C HIS A 28 11.05 -7.11 -9.01
N GLY A 29 12.09 -7.95 -8.85
CA GLY A 29 13.26 -7.97 -9.73
C GLY A 29 14.20 -6.77 -9.52
N PRO A 30 15.31 -6.71 -10.27
CA PRO A 30 16.31 -5.66 -10.13
C PRO A 30 15.73 -4.28 -10.47
N PHE A 31 16.36 -3.25 -9.92
CA PHE A 31 16.08 -1.85 -10.22
C PHE A 31 17.41 -1.07 -10.28
N ASP A 32 17.39 0.08 -10.94
CA ASP A 32 18.50 1.03 -10.94
C ASP A 32 18.20 2.14 -9.93
N GLU A 33 19.14 2.45 -9.03
CA GLU A 33 18.94 3.44 -7.97
C GLU A 33 18.72 4.86 -8.52
N ARG A 34 19.41 5.23 -9.60
CA ARG A 34 19.27 6.56 -10.21
C ARG A 34 17.89 6.72 -10.85
N GLU A 35 17.42 5.65 -11.50
CA GLU A 35 16.10 5.63 -12.10
C GLU A 35 15.01 5.65 -11.02
N ALA A 36 15.19 4.93 -9.91
CA ALA A 36 14.30 4.96 -8.77
C ALA A 36 14.19 6.37 -8.16
N ILE A 37 15.32 7.06 -7.96
CA ILE A 37 15.34 8.45 -7.49
C ILE A 37 14.63 9.37 -8.50
N ALA A 38 14.86 9.19 -9.80
CA ALA A 38 14.19 9.97 -10.84
C ALA A 38 12.68 9.72 -10.86
N ALA A 39 12.24 8.48 -10.68
CA ALA A 39 10.83 8.11 -10.59
C ALA A 39 10.14 8.75 -9.37
N ILE A 40 10.77 8.71 -8.18
CA ILE A 40 10.23 9.36 -6.98
C ILE A 40 10.10 10.88 -7.22
N ARG A 41 11.11 11.53 -7.77
CA ARG A 41 11.07 12.97 -8.08
C ARG A 41 10.00 13.29 -9.11
N ALA A 42 9.89 12.52 -10.18
CA ALA A 42 8.85 12.70 -11.20
C ALA A 42 7.43 12.55 -10.61
N ALA A 43 7.23 11.63 -9.68
CA ALA A 43 5.96 11.50 -8.98
C ALA A 43 5.64 12.73 -8.11
N LEU A 44 6.63 13.21 -7.34
CA LEU A 44 6.49 14.42 -6.51
C LEU A 44 6.25 15.67 -7.36
N ASP A 45 6.95 15.83 -8.49
CA ASP A 45 6.79 16.96 -9.42
C ASP A 45 5.42 16.92 -10.13
N ALA A 46 4.78 15.75 -10.18
CA ALA A 46 3.42 15.55 -10.69
C ALA A 46 2.35 15.56 -9.57
N ASP A 47 2.66 16.17 -8.43
CA ASP A 47 1.76 16.35 -7.30
C ASP A 47 1.31 15.04 -6.59
N VAL A 48 2.06 13.95 -6.72
CA VAL A 48 1.93 12.79 -5.82
C VAL A 48 2.60 13.15 -4.50
N ASN A 49 1.82 13.29 -3.43
CA ASN A 49 2.36 13.70 -2.13
C ASN A 49 2.42 12.59 -1.09
N TYR A 50 2.07 11.34 -1.46
CA TYR A 50 2.07 10.20 -0.55
C TYR A 50 3.07 9.15 -1.03
N ILE A 51 4.05 8.82 -0.17
CA ILE A 51 5.04 7.77 -0.41
C ILE A 51 4.89 6.70 0.67
N ASP A 52 4.68 5.46 0.23
CA ASP A 52 4.59 4.28 1.08
C ASP A 52 5.89 3.46 0.99
N THR A 53 6.53 3.25 2.12
CA THR A 53 7.75 2.45 2.24
C THR A 53 7.72 1.52 3.45
N SER A 54 8.81 0.86 3.76
CA SER A 54 8.99 0.04 4.95
C SER A 54 10.46 -0.19 5.21
N ARG A 55 10.81 -0.31 6.48
CA ARG A 55 12.12 -0.78 6.94
C ARG A 55 12.55 -2.11 6.31
N HIS A 56 11.59 -2.95 5.93
CA HIS A 56 11.81 -4.25 5.30
C HIS A 56 11.97 -4.23 3.77
N TYR A 57 11.87 -3.06 3.14
CA TYR A 57 12.00 -2.92 1.69
C TYR A 57 13.44 -2.63 1.23
N GLY A 58 14.42 -3.28 1.87
CA GLY A 58 15.83 -3.10 1.52
C GLY A 58 16.27 -1.64 1.60
N PRO A 59 16.86 -1.05 0.55
CA PRO A 59 17.39 0.32 0.58
C PRO A 59 16.32 1.39 0.31
N SER A 60 15.01 1.05 0.32
CA SER A 60 13.96 1.97 -0.15
C SER A 60 13.89 3.27 0.66
N GLU A 61 14.08 3.22 1.99
CA GLU A 61 14.09 4.42 2.85
C GLU A 61 15.27 5.35 2.50
N GLU A 62 16.46 4.80 2.25
CA GLU A 62 17.64 5.57 1.83
C GLU A 62 17.45 6.18 0.44
N ILE A 63 16.85 5.45 -0.49
CA ILE A 63 16.54 5.94 -1.85
C ILE A 63 15.56 7.11 -1.78
N ILE A 64 14.51 6.99 -0.96
CA ILE A 64 13.56 8.08 -0.72
C ILE A 64 14.27 9.27 -0.09
N GLY A 65 15.10 9.05 0.94
CA GLY A 65 15.90 10.11 1.57
C GLY A 65 16.74 10.87 0.54
N LYS A 66 17.45 10.17 -0.35
CA LYS A 66 18.22 10.78 -1.46
C LYS A 66 17.33 11.55 -2.43
N ALA A 67 16.16 11.01 -2.77
CA ALA A 67 15.22 11.70 -3.65
C ALA A 67 14.65 12.99 -3.04
N LEU A 68 14.53 13.06 -1.73
CA LEU A 68 14.01 14.24 -1.02
C LEU A 68 15.05 15.33 -0.76
N ILE A 69 16.34 15.09 -1.02
CA ILE A 69 17.37 16.13 -0.88
C ILE A 69 17.03 17.33 -1.76
N GLY A 70 16.81 18.49 -1.12
CA GLY A 70 16.48 19.75 -1.81
C GLY A 70 15.01 19.85 -2.26
N TYR A 71 14.17 18.83 -2.07
CA TYR A 71 12.72 18.93 -2.32
C TYR A 71 12.08 19.81 -1.24
N ARG A 72 11.21 20.75 -1.66
CA ARG A 72 10.56 21.72 -0.77
C ARG A 72 9.03 21.64 -0.77
N GLY A 73 8.47 20.74 -1.56
CA GLY A 73 7.03 20.48 -1.60
C GLY A 73 6.55 19.62 -0.43
N ASP A 74 5.25 19.48 -0.32
CA ASP A 74 4.63 18.61 0.66
C ASP A 74 4.85 17.14 0.27
N CYS A 75 5.34 16.34 1.22
CA CYS A 75 5.53 14.91 1.05
C CYS A 75 5.20 14.20 2.35
N ILE A 76 4.18 13.36 2.30
CA ILE A 76 3.70 12.53 3.39
C ILE A 76 4.38 11.17 3.30
N ILE A 77 5.18 10.83 4.30
CA ILE A 77 5.90 9.56 4.37
C ILE A 77 5.15 8.59 5.28
N CYS A 78 4.72 7.48 4.68
CA CYS A 78 4.23 6.31 5.40
C CYS A 78 5.32 5.24 5.38
N THR A 79 5.88 4.91 6.55
CA THR A 79 6.79 3.76 6.68
C THR A 79 6.25 2.73 7.65
N LYS A 80 6.88 1.56 7.71
CA LYS A 80 6.36 0.44 8.47
C LYS A 80 7.47 -0.31 9.18
N LEU A 81 7.14 -0.80 10.38
CA LEU A 81 8.00 -1.65 11.17
C LEU A 81 7.34 -3.02 11.36
N GLY A 82 8.01 -4.10 10.95
CA GLY A 82 7.54 -5.46 11.14
C GLY A 82 7.60 -5.86 12.61
N PRO A 83 6.47 -6.27 13.20
CA PRO A 83 6.46 -6.77 14.56
C PRO A 83 7.17 -8.14 14.65
N ARG A 84 7.74 -8.40 15.81
CA ARG A 84 8.19 -9.74 16.23
C ARG A 84 7.64 -10.02 17.61
N THR A 85 7.41 -11.28 17.91
CA THR A 85 6.93 -11.68 19.22
C THR A 85 7.88 -11.17 20.31
N GLY A 86 7.31 -10.51 21.32
CA GLY A 86 8.07 -9.95 22.45
C GLY A 86 8.87 -8.68 22.15
N MET A 87 8.60 -8.01 21.02
CA MET A 87 9.22 -6.73 20.68
C MET A 87 8.86 -5.67 21.72
N THR A 88 9.87 -5.04 22.30
CA THR A 88 9.71 -3.99 23.33
C THR A 88 9.57 -2.60 22.72
N ALA A 89 9.02 -1.66 23.51
CA ALA A 89 8.93 -0.25 23.11
C ALA A 89 10.32 0.34 22.81
N SER A 90 11.34 0.02 23.59
CA SER A 90 12.71 0.51 23.36
C SER A 90 13.30 0.01 22.05
N GLU A 91 13.11 -1.27 21.70
CA GLU A 91 13.56 -1.82 20.41
C GLU A 91 12.81 -1.20 19.23
N THR A 92 11.52 -0.91 19.42
CA THR A 92 10.69 -0.19 18.45
C THR A 92 11.24 1.21 18.17
N ILE A 93 11.56 1.98 19.22
CA ILE A 93 12.11 3.33 19.12
C ILE A 93 13.42 3.31 18.35
N VAL A 94 14.36 2.43 18.75
CA VAL A 94 15.67 2.31 18.04
C VAL A 94 15.49 2.02 16.56
N SER A 95 14.56 1.12 16.19
CA SER A 95 14.31 0.78 14.79
C SER A 95 13.71 1.96 14.01
N VAL A 96 12.83 2.74 14.62
CA VAL A 96 12.22 3.91 13.97
C VAL A 96 13.22 5.06 13.82
N GLU A 97 14.15 5.23 14.77
CA GLU A 97 15.24 6.19 14.64
C GLU A 97 16.14 5.89 13.44
N GLN A 98 16.41 4.60 13.17
CA GLN A 98 17.14 4.19 11.97
C GLN A 98 16.36 4.52 10.70
N SER A 99 15.03 4.40 10.69
CA SER A 99 14.19 4.83 9.57
C SER A 99 14.25 6.33 9.35
N LEU A 100 14.19 7.12 10.43
CA LEU A 100 14.33 8.59 10.36
C LEU A 100 15.68 9.02 9.79
N GLU A 101 16.77 8.34 10.20
CA GLU A 101 18.11 8.57 9.68
C GLU A 101 18.19 8.24 8.19
N ALA A 102 17.70 7.06 7.78
CA ALA A 102 17.69 6.62 6.37
C ALA A 102 16.87 7.55 5.47
N LEU A 103 15.72 8.01 5.94
CA LEU A 103 14.85 8.96 5.24
C LEU A 103 15.40 10.40 5.26
N GLY A 104 16.35 10.73 6.13
CA GLY A 104 16.83 12.07 6.32
C GLY A 104 15.75 13.05 6.82
N ARG A 105 14.79 12.57 7.63
CA ARG A 105 13.62 13.34 8.07
C ARG A 105 13.59 13.50 9.60
N PRO A 106 13.11 14.64 10.11
CA PRO A 106 12.97 14.85 11.55
C PRO A 106 11.79 14.08 12.15
N HIS A 107 10.80 13.74 11.33
CA HIS A 107 9.62 12.97 11.72
C HIS A 107 9.10 12.10 10.58
N ILE A 108 8.32 11.10 10.92
CA ILE A 108 7.52 10.25 10.05
C ILE A 108 6.06 10.69 10.16
N ASP A 109 5.37 10.87 9.04
CA ASP A 109 3.97 11.26 9.05
C ASP A 109 3.07 10.10 9.50
N ILE A 110 3.30 8.90 8.97
CA ILE A 110 2.50 7.72 9.30
C ILE A 110 3.42 6.52 9.54
N LEU A 111 3.30 5.91 10.71
CA LEU A 111 4.05 4.71 11.07
C LEU A 111 3.10 3.52 11.26
N LEU A 112 3.27 2.47 10.46
CA LEU A 112 2.44 1.28 10.52
C LEU A 112 3.16 0.10 11.18
N ALA A 113 2.44 -0.68 12.00
CA ALA A 113 2.83 -2.04 12.31
C ALA A 113 2.65 -2.90 11.06
N HIS A 114 3.74 -3.48 10.53
CA HIS A 114 3.81 -4.11 9.22
C HIS A 114 3.44 -5.58 9.26
N ASP A 115 2.42 -5.98 8.47
CA ASP A 115 2.07 -7.40 8.28
C ASP A 115 1.84 -8.13 9.61
N ILE A 116 0.96 -7.59 10.46
CA ILE A 116 0.75 -8.09 11.83
C ILE A 116 0.26 -9.53 11.90
N GLN A 117 -0.22 -10.12 10.78
CA GLN A 117 -0.52 -11.54 10.68
C GLN A 117 0.70 -12.46 10.93
N GLN A 118 1.92 -11.91 10.92
CA GLN A 118 3.13 -12.69 11.21
C GLN A 118 3.27 -13.08 12.68
N ILE A 119 2.55 -12.40 13.59
CA ILE A 119 2.61 -12.67 15.04
C ILE A 119 1.28 -13.14 15.63
N GLY A 120 0.31 -13.41 14.80
CA GLY A 120 -1.01 -13.90 15.19
C GLY A 120 -2.02 -13.71 14.08
N ASP A 121 -3.26 -14.01 14.34
CA ASP A 121 -4.38 -13.85 13.41
C ASP A 121 -5.47 -12.94 13.97
N GLY A 122 -6.13 -12.17 13.12
CA GLY A 122 -7.26 -11.33 13.46
C GLY A 122 -7.04 -10.52 14.76
N VAL A 123 -7.97 -10.69 15.71
CA VAL A 123 -7.92 -10.03 17.03
C VAL A 123 -6.67 -10.44 17.82
N GLY A 124 -6.17 -11.66 17.62
CA GLY A 124 -4.95 -12.16 18.30
C GLY A 124 -3.72 -11.34 17.94
N ALA A 125 -3.52 -11.07 16.65
CA ALA A 125 -2.43 -10.23 16.16
C ALA A 125 -2.51 -8.80 16.72
N VAL A 126 -3.71 -8.21 16.72
CA VAL A 126 -3.94 -6.87 17.27
C VAL A 126 -3.64 -6.81 18.77
N LYS A 127 -4.10 -7.81 19.55
CA LYS A 127 -3.76 -7.89 20.97
C LYS A 127 -2.26 -8.00 21.20
N ALA A 128 -1.54 -8.74 20.36
CA ALA A 128 -0.10 -8.91 20.49
C ALA A 128 0.67 -7.59 20.28
N ILE A 129 0.30 -6.78 19.30
CA ILE A 129 0.96 -5.46 19.09
C ILE A 129 0.56 -4.41 20.14
N LEU A 130 -0.62 -4.54 20.76
CA LEU A 130 -1.11 -3.65 21.81
C LEU A 130 -0.63 -4.07 23.22
N GLN A 131 0.17 -5.14 23.32
CA GLN A 131 0.69 -5.61 24.61
C GLN A 131 1.51 -4.49 25.28
N ARG A 132 1.25 -4.29 26.58
CA ARG A 132 1.91 -3.25 27.38
C ARG A 132 3.44 -3.38 27.33
N GLY A 133 4.12 -2.26 27.12
CA GLY A 133 5.58 -2.17 26.94
C GLY A 133 6.08 -2.67 25.60
N GLY A 134 5.16 -2.97 24.66
CA GLY A 134 5.44 -3.50 23.34
C GLY A 134 5.50 -2.44 22.23
N LEU A 135 5.27 -2.91 21.01
CA LEU A 135 5.45 -2.14 19.77
C LEU A 135 4.63 -0.84 19.75
N VAL A 136 3.33 -0.90 20.05
CA VAL A 136 2.46 0.28 19.97
C VAL A 136 2.77 1.29 21.07
N ASP A 137 3.23 0.85 22.26
CA ASP A 137 3.69 1.79 23.28
C ASP A 137 4.93 2.56 22.82
N GLY A 138 5.84 1.90 22.05
CA GLY A 138 6.94 2.59 21.38
C GLY A 138 6.47 3.61 20.34
N PHE A 139 5.46 3.28 19.54
CA PHE A 139 4.85 4.21 18.59
C PHE A 139 4.25 5.44 19.30
N ARG A 140 3.52 5.22 20.40
CA ARG A 140 2.90 6.30 21.19
C ARG A 140 3.93 7.21 21.85
N GLN A 141 5.04 6.63 22.33
CA GLN A 141 6.14 7.45 22.85
C GLN A 141 6.72 8.35 21.75
N LEU A 142 6.98 7.81 20.55
CA LEU A 142 7.47 8.59 19.41
C LEU A 142 6.47 9.67 18.96
N GLN A 143 5.15 9.41 19.10
CA GLN A 143 4.13 10.45 18.87
C GLN A 143 4.23 11.58 19.90
N GLN A 144 4.39 11.27 21.18
CA GLN A 144 4.55 12.27 22.24
C GLN A 144 5.81 13.12 22.06
N GLU A 145 6.87 12.53 21.50
CA GLU A 145 8.12 13.20 21.17
C GLU A 145 8.06 14.00 19.84
N GLY A 146 6.93 13.94 19.12
CA GLY A 146 6.77 14.59 17.80
C GLY A 146 7.58 13.95 16.67
N ARG A 147 8.08 12.73 16.86
CA ARG A 147 8.86 11.97 15.87
C ARG A 147 7.98 11.16 14.92
N VAL A 148 6.74 10.89 15.32
CA VAL A 148 5.70 10.24 14.53
C VAL A 148 4.41 11.03 14.69
N ARG A 149 3.68 11.31 13.59
CA ARG A 149 2.41 12.05 13.67
C ARG A 149 1.22 11.12 13.88
N PHE A 150 1.09 10.08 13.06
CA PHE A 150 -0.03 9.14 13.06
C PHE A 150 0.45 7.71 13.08
N ILE A 151 -0.33 6.82 13.70
CA ILE A 151 0.00 5.40 13.79
C ILE A 151 -1.08 4.53 13.15
N GLY A 152 -0.67 3.35 12.70
CA GLY A 152 -1.61 2.43 12.07
C GLY A 152 -1.07 1.01 11.95
N VAL A 153 -1.77 0.22 11.16
CA VAL A 153 -1.39 -1.18 10.90
C VAL A 153 -1.51 -1.53 9.43
N SER A 154 -0.71 -2.49 8.98
CA SER A 154 -0.93 -3.22 7.74
C SER A 154 -1.02 -4.71 8.00
N GLY A 155 -1.79 -5.40 7.17
CA GLY A 155 -2.01 -6.83 7.33
C GLY A 155 -3.06 -7.37 6.36
N ARG A 156 -3.46 -8.61 6.62
CA ARG A 156 -4.59 -9.23 5.95
C ARG A 156 -5.90 -8.54 6.37
N LEU A 157 -6.96 -8.80 5.66
CA LEU A 157 -8.25 -8.16 5.89
C LEU A 157 -8.78 -8.36 7.32
N SER A 158 -8.64 -9.57 7.88
CA SER A 158 -9.05 -9.89 9.25
C SER A 158 -8.30 -9.07 10.32
N GLU A 159 -7.01 -8.85 10.14
CA GLU A 159 -6.17 -8.09 11.07
C GLU A 159 -6.49 -6.59 11.00
N VAL A 160 -6.57 -6.04 9.78
CA VAL A 160 -6.84 -4.60 9.63
C VAL A 160 -8.28 -4.24 10.05
N SER A 161 -9.26 -5.12 9.79
CA SER A 161 -10.62 -4.95 10.28
C SER A 161 -10.69 -5.02 11.81
N ALA A 162 -9.99 -5.99 12.43
CA ALA A 162 -9.90 -6.06 13.89
C ALA A 162 -9.24 -4.82 14.51
N ALA A 163 -8.22 -4.26 13.83
CA ALA A 163 -7.53 -3.06 14.29
C ALA A 163 -8.43 -1.82 14.26
N VAL A 164 -9.25 -1.66 13.22
CA VAL A 164 -10.24 -0.55 13.11
C VAL A 164 -11.14 -0.49 14.34
N HIS A 165 -11.63 -1.63 14.81
CA HIS A 165 -12.54 -1.71 15.96
C HIS A 165 -11.92 -1.32 17.29
N THR A 166 -10.59 -1.27 17.41
CA THR A 166 -9.94 -0.87 18.67
C THR A 166 -10.00 0.62 18.94
N GLY A 167 -10.14 1.43 17.90
CA GLY A 167 -10.04 2.90 17.99
C GLY A 167 -8.61 3.43 18.17
N GLU A 168 -7.62 2.55 18.24
CA GLU A 168 -6.22 2.88 18.59
C GLU A 168 -5.40 3.38 17.38
N PHE A 169 -5.87 3.15 16.16
CA PHE A 169 -5.11 3.40 14.93
C PHE A 169 -5.82 4.41 14.04
N ASP A 170 -5.02 5.29 13.44
CA ASP A 170 -5.49 6.37 12.56
C ASP A 170 -5.62 5.91 11.10
N VAL A 171 -4.74 4.96 10.70
CA VAL A 171 -4.63 4.50 9.31
C VAL A 171 -4.50 2.99 9.26
N VAL A 172 -5.14 2.37 8.27
CA VAL A 172 -4.92 0.96 7.93
C VAL A 172 -4.52 0.83 6.47
N LEU A 173 -3.61 -0.12 6.19
CA LEU A 173 -3.24 -0.51 4.84
C LEU A 173 -3.71 -1.94 4.59
N SER A 174 -4.62 -2.09 3.62
CA SER A 174 -5.08 -3.40 3.13
C SER A 174 -4.36 -3.75 1.83
N PHE A 175 -3.82 -4.97 1.77
CA PHE A 175 -3.05 -5.42 0.62
C PHE A 175 -3.79 -6.51 -0.16
N ASN A 176 -3.85 -6.37 -1.51
CA ASN A 176 -4.51 -7.31 -2.44
C ASN A 176 -6.00 -7.58 -2.19
N ARG A 177 -6.72 -6.73 -1.48
CA ARG A 177 -8.15 -6.94 -1.14
C ARG A 177 -9.08 -5.89 -1.75
N PHE A 178 -8.54 -4.98 -2.56
CA PHE A 178 -9.33 -4.06 -3.38
C PHE A 178 -8.65 -3.83 -4.73
N ASN A 179 -8.98 -4.66 -5.69
CA ASN A 179 -8.52 -4.61 -7.09
C ASN A 179 -9.52 -5.36 -7.98
N LEU A 180 -9.32 -5.40 -9.29
CA LEU A 180 -10.23 -6.05 -10.25
C LEU A 180 -10.46 -7.56 -10.00
N LEU A 181 -9.58 -8.23 -9.25
CA LEU A 181 -9.64 -9.67 -8.97
C LEU A 181 -10.14 -10.01 -7.56
N ASP A 182 -10.07 -9.04 -6.64
CA ASP A 182 -10.51 -9.22 -5.25
C ASP A 182 -11.06 -7.90 -4.68
N TRP A 183 -12.33 -7.88 -4.28
CA TRP A 183 -13.04 -6.70 -3.76
C TRP A 183 -13.46 -6.86 -2.30
N SER A 184 -12.94 -7.88 -1.62
CA SER A 184 -13.38 -8.23 -0.27
C SER A 184 -13.26 -7.08 0.74
N ALA A 185 -12.34 -6.15 0.55
CA ALA A 185 -12.23 -4.97 1.42
C ALA A 185 -13.46 -4.04 1.32
N GLU A 186 -14.20 -4.03 0.20
CA GLU A 186 -15.37 -3.16 0.02
C GLU A 186 -16.48 -3.47 1.02
N GLU A 187 -16.70 -4.76 1.30
CA GLU A 187 -17.75 -5.18 2.21
C GLU A 187 -17.26 -5.30 3.66
N GLU A 188 -16.04 -5.78 3.86
CA GLU A 188 -15.56 -6.16 5.19
C GLU A 188 -14.79 -5.04 5.91
N LEU A 189 -14.13 -4.12 5.17
CA LEU A 189 -13.26 -3.11 5.78
C LEU A 189 -13.80 -1.69 5.63
N LEU A 190 -14.17 -1.28 4.41
CA LEU A 190 -14.44 0.13 4.13
C LEU A 190 -15.61 0.71 4.94
N PRO A 191 -16.75 0.02 5.15
CA PRO A 191 -17.83 0.55 5.98
C PRO A 191 -17.41 0.75 7.45
N GLN A 192 -16.61 -0.16 7.98
CA GLN A 192 -16.10 -0.10 9.34
C GLN A 192 -15.09 1.04 9.51
N ALA A 193 -14.13 1.16 8.58
CA ALA A 193 -13.16 2.25 8.59
C ALA A 193 -13.84 3.61 8.50
N GLN A 194 -14.86 3.75 7.66
CA GLN A 194 -15.66 4.98 7.55
C GLN A 194 -16.39 5.30 8.86
N SER A 195 -17.02 4.31 9.51
CA SER A 195 -17.75 4.53 10.76
C SER A 195 -16.84 4.93 11.92
N HIS A 196 -15.56 4.59 11.87
CA HIS A 196 -14.54 4.92 12.87
C HIS A 196 -13.63 6.08 12.44
N ASP A 197 -13.88 6.70 11.29
CA ASP A 197 -13.05 7.74 10.68
C ASP A 197 -11.56 7.35 10.57
N VAL A 198 -11.30 6.08 10.25
CA VAL A 198 -9.96 5.53 10.02
C VAL A 198 -9.60 5.66 8.54
N GLY A 199 -8.42 6.23 8.24
CA GLY A 199 -7.92 6.34 6.88
C GLY A 199 -7.57 4.97 6.28
N VAL A 200 -8.01 4.71 5.04
CA VAL A 200 -7.70 3.45 4.35
C VAL A 200 -6.79 3.70 3.17
N THR A 201 -5.66 3.01 3.16
CA THR A 201 -4.80 2.89 1.99
C THR A 201 -4.84 1.46 1.44
N VAL A 202 -4.75 1.30 0.13
CA VAL A 202 -4.78 -0.02 -0.51
C VAL A 202 -3.54 -0.22 -1.36
N GLY A 203 -2.89 -1.38 -1.19
CA GLY A 203 -1.80 -1.84 -2.02
C GLY A 203 -2.19 -3.04 -2.87
N GLY A 204 -1.36 -3.37 -3.86
CA GLY A 204 -1.58 -4.55 -4.71
C GLY A 204 -2.71 -4.37 -5.73
N ILE A 205 -2.92 -3.14 -6.22
CA ILE A 205 -3.98 -2.86 -7.20
C ILE A 205 -3.82 -3.62 -8.53
N PHE A 206 -2.60 -4.04 -8.85
CA PHE A 206 -2.30 -4.91 -9.99
C PHE A 206 -2.26 -6.40 -9.61
N TYR A 207 -2.71 -6.77 -8.42
CA TYR A 207 -2.71 -8.15 -7.93
C TYR A 207 -1.36 -8.84 -8.17
N GLN A 208 -0.28 -8.30 -7.60
CA GLN A 208 1.10 -8.82 -7.74
C GLN A 208 1.62 -8.87 -9.20
N GLY A 209 1.02 -8.11 -10.10
CA GLY A 209 1.41 -8.05 -11.51
C GLY A 209 0.49 -8.81 -12.47
N PHE A 210 -0.47 -9.60 -12.00
CA PHE A 210 -1.44 -10.28 -12.88
C PHE A 210 -2.22 -9.31 -13.80
N LEU A 211 -2.50 -8.11 -13.31
CA LEU A 211 -3.21 -7.07 -14.08
C LEU A 211 -2.26 -6.15 -14.85
N SER A 212 -0.97 -6.47 -14.91
CA SER A 212 0.04 -5.60 -15.55
C SER A 212 1.00 -6.34 -16.47
N LEU A 213 0.94 -7.67 -16.52
CA LEU A 213 1.81 -8.54 -17.31
C LEU A 213 0.97 -9.44 -18.23
N PRO A 214 1.55 -9.93 -19.34
CA PRO A 214 0.95 -11.05 -20.07
C PRO A 214 0.65 -12.21 -19.13
N LEU A 215 -0.52 -12.84 -19.27
CA LEU A 215 -0.99 -13.90 -18.38
C LEU A 215 0.05 -15.02 -18.22
N GLU A 216 0.63 -15.49 -19.33
CA GLU A 216 1.64 -16.53 -19.34
C GLU A 216 2.86 -16.16 -18.48
N LEU A 217 3.33 -14.92 -18.59
CA LEU A 217 4.46 -14.43 -17.80
C LEU A 217 4.09 -14.28 -16.32
N ALA A 218 2.86 -13.85 -16.02
CA ALA A 218 2.37 -13.77 -14.64
C ALA A 218 2.32 -15.15 -13.99
N LEU A 219 1.81 -16.17 -14.70
CA LEU A 219 1.76 -17.55 -14.24
C LEU A 219 3.16 -18.14 -14.04
N GLN A 220 4.06 -17.93 -14.99
CA GLN A 220 5.45 -18.37 -14.87
C GLN A 220 6.11 -17.80 -13.60
N ARG A 221 5.92 -16.53 -13.30
CA ARG A 221 6.48 -15.91 -12.10
C ARG A 221 5.90 -16.48 -10.80
N VAL A 222 4.64 -16.90 -10.80
CA VAL A 222 4.06 -17.63 -9.67
C VAL A 222 4.74 -18.98 -9.47
N GLU A 223 4.93 -19.74 -10.55
CA GLU A 223 5.62 -21.05 -10.50
C GLU A 223 7.07 -20.92 -10.04
N GLU A 224 7.76 -19.86 -10.44
CA GLU A 224 9.12 -19.52 -10.01
C GLU A 224 9.21 -18.96 -8.58
N GLY A 225 8.07 -18.78 -7.90
CA GLY A 225 8.01 -18.20 -6.54
C GLY A 225 8.41 -16.71 -6.48
N ILE A 226 8.37 -16.02 -7.62
CA ILE A 226 8.71 -14.58 -7.72
C ILE A 226 7.55 -13.70 -7.27
N PHE A 227 6.33 -14.16 -7.39
CA PHE A 227 5.15 -13.47 -6.88
C PHE A 227 4.79 -13.94 -5.47
N TRP A 228 4.72 -12.99 -4.56
CA TRP A 228 4.23 -13.17 -3.22
C TRP A 228 2.70 -13.06 -3.18
N VAL A 229 2.01 -14.00 -3.82
CA VAL A 229 0.59 -14.18 -3.58
C VAL A 229 0.48 -15.03 -2.33
N TRP A 230 0.37 -14.39 -1.17
CA TRP A 230 0.40 -14.99 0.17
C TRP A 230 -0.61 -16.13 0.38
N ASP A 231 -1.66 -16.15 -0.43
CA ASP A 231 -2.74 -17.12 -0.37
C ASP A 231 -2.97 -17.79 -1.74
N TRP A 232 -1.91 -18.00 -2.57
CA TRP A 232 -2.05 -18.65 -3.88
C TRP A 232 -2.30 -20.15 -3.71
N THR A 233 -3.51 -20.46 -3.23
CA THR A 233 -4.03 -21.82 -3.14
C THR A 233 -4.72 -22.20 -4.44
N GLU A 234 -4.98 -23.50 -4.65
CA GLU A 234 -5.77 -23.98 -5.78
C GLU A 234 -7.14 -23.26 -5.85
N LYS A 235 -7.80 -23.08 -4.70
CA LYS A 235 -9.06 -22.32 -4.61
C LYS A 235 -8.91 -20.86 -5.07
N GLN A 236 -7.82 -20.20 -4.76
CA GLN A 236 -7.56 -18.83 -5.24
C GLN A 236 -7.31 -18.82 -6.74
N ARG A 237 -6.53 -19.76 -7.24
CA ARG A 237 -6.27 -19.90 -8.67
C ARG A 237 -7.57 -20.07 -9.46
N ASP A 238 -8.44 -20.99 -9.02
CA ASP A 238 -9.71 -21.29 -9.67
C ASP A 238 -10.69 -20.10 -9.66
N ARG A 239 -10.56 -19.21 -8.70
CA ARG A 239 -11.32 -17.95 -8.63
C ARG A 239 -10.74 -16.85 -9.51
N VAL A 240 -9.42 -16.68 -9.47
CA VAL A 240 -8.73 -15.53 -10.05
C VAL A 240 -8.55 -15.66 -11.56
N LEU A 241 -8.15 -16.86 -12.05
CA LEU A 241 -7.81 -17.03 -13.46
C LEU A 241 -8.99 -16.84 -14.41
N PRO A 242 -10.19 -17.44 -14.18
CA PRO A 242 -11.33 -17.23 -15.07
C PRO A 242 -11.78 -15.76 -15.11
N ARG A 243 -11.66 -15.05 -13.98
CA ARG A 243 -11.97 -13.63 -13.92
C ARG A 243 -10.92 -12.79 -14.67
N LEU A 244 -9.65 -13.14 -14.56
CA LEU A 244 -8.57 -12.46 -15.30
C LEU A 244 -8.74 -12.63 -16.82
N GLU A 245 -9.07 -13.83 -17.29
CA GLU A 245 -9.37 -14.10 -18.69
C GLU A 245 -10.48 -13.18 -19.22
N LYS A 246 -11.60 -13.11 -18.52
CA LYS A 246 -12.72 -12.23 -18.88
C LYS A 246 -12.33 -10.74 -18.86
N LEU A 247 -11.48 -10.32 -17.91
CA LEU A 247 -10.98 -8.95 -17.89
C LEU A 247 -10.06 -8.65 -19.09
N CYS A 248 -9.22 -9.62 -19.49
CA CYS A 248 -8.42 -9.51 -20.71
C CYS A 248 -9.29 -9.40 -21.96
N GLU A 249 -10.33 -10.25 -22.08
CA GLU A 249 -11.28 -10.17 -23.18
C GLU A 249 -12.04 -8.82 -23.21
N LEU A 250 -12.42 -8.29 -22.05
CA LEU A 250 -13.10 -7.00 -21.92
C LEU A 250 -12.32 -5.84 -22.51
N VAL A 251 -11.00 -5.93 -22.51
CA VAL A 251 -10.07 -4.90 -23.02
C VAL A 251 -9.34 -5.34 -24.29
N ASP A 252 -9.88 -6.32 -25.04
CA ASP A 252 -9.28 -6.85 -26.28
C ASP A 252 -7.81 -7.29 -26.12
N ASN A 253 -7.46 -7.83 -24.95
CA ASN A 253 -6.10 -8.23 -24.53
C ASN A 253 -5.07 -7.08 -24.55
N ASP A 254 -5.53 -5.84 -24.54
CA ASP A 254 -4.66 -4.67 -24.39
C ASP A 254 -4.22 -4.47 -22.93
N LEU A 255 -2.95 -4.78 -22.63
CA LEU A 255 -2.39 -4.64 -21.30
C LEU A 255 -2.34 -3.18 -20.80
N VAL A 256 -2.25 -2.20 -21.68
CA VAL A 256 -2.30 -0.77 -21.29
C VAL A 256 -3.71 -0.43 -20.84
N ALA A 257 -4.73 -0.89 -21.57
CA ALA A 257 -6.13 -0.72 -21.20
C ALA A 257 -6.45 -1.46 -19.89
N LEU A 258 -5.91 -2.68 -19.69
CA LEU A 258 -6.10 -3.44 -18.44
C LEU A 258 -5.49 -2.73 -17.23
N ARG A 259 -4.26 -2.21 -17.34
CA ARG A 259 -3.63 -1.42 -16.28
C ARG A 259 -4.43 -0.15 -15.99
N ARG A 260 -4.89 0.56 -17.01
CA ARG A 260 -5.75 1.74 -16.85
C ARG A 260 -7.05 1.40 -16.12
N LEU A 261 -7.68 0.28 -16.49
CA LEU A 261 -8.89 -0.21 -15.83
C LEU A 261 -8.64 -0.49 -14.34
N ALA A 262 -7.52 -1.15 -14.02
CA ALA A 262 -7.14 -1.46 -12.63
C ALA A 262 -6.87 -0.20 -11.79
N VAL A 263 -6.15 0.79 -12.33
CA VAL A 263 -5.92 2.07 -11.65
C VAL A 263 -7.23 2.80 -11.38
N ARG A 264 -8.08 2.93 -12.40
CA ARG A 264 -9.37 3.61 -12.27
C ARG A 264 -10.33 2.87 -11.33
N PHE A 265 -10.31 1.54 -11.35
CA PHE A 265 -11.07 0.75 -10.38
C PHE A 265 -10.66 1.07 -8.95
N ALA A 266 -9.37 1.11 -8.65
CA ALA A 266 -8.87 1.44 -7.30
C ALA A 266 -9.29 2.85 -6.85
N LEU A 267 -9.52 3.77 -7.79
CA LEU A 267 -9.99 5.12 -7.52
C LEU A 267 -11.51 5.25 -7.39
N SER A 268 -12.29 4.21 -7.71
CA SER A 268 -13.75 4.29 -7.82
C SER A 268 -14.45 4.32 -6.47
N ASN A 269 -13.83 3.82 -5.40
CA ASN A 269 -14.42 3.84 -4.07
C ASN A 269 -13.85 4.99 -3.23
N SER A 270 -14.74 5.89 -2.77
CA SER A 270 -14.36 7.06 -1.96
C SER A 270 -13.91 6.72 -0.53
N GLY A 271 -14.20 5.52 -0.04
CA GLY A 271 -13.71 5.01 1.24
C GLY A 271 -12.20 4.70 1.24
N ILE A 272 -11.57 4.65 0.06
CA ILE A 272 -10.11 4.49 -0.09
C ILE A 272 -9.50 5.88 -0.21
N SER A 273 -8.59 6.24 0.68
CA SER A 273 -7.89 7.52 0.62
C SER A 273 -6.73 7.49 -0.39
N VAL A 274 -5.96 6.39 -0.45
CA VAL A 274 -4.79 6.26 -1.33
C VAL A 274 -4.74 4.87 -1.97
N ALA A 275 -4.61 4.82 -3.28
CA ALA A 275 -4.19 3.64 -4.02
C ALA A 275 -2.65 3.66 -4.18
N VAL A 276 -1.96 2.78 -3.45
CA VAL A 276 -0.49 2.71 -3.45
C VAL A 276 -0.02 1.84 -4.62
N ILE A 277 0.74 2.45 -5.52
CA ILE A 277 1.23 1.83 -6.76
C ILE A 277 2.76 1.77 -6.75
N GLY A 278 3.33 0.59 -7.00
CA GLY A 278 4.75 0.45 -7.24
C GLY A 278 5.15 1.10 -8.57
N MET A 279 6.14 1.99 -8.54
CA MET A 279 6.64 2.71 -9.72
C MET A 279 8.17 2.75 -9.66
N LYS A 280 8.84 2.00 -10.54
CA LYS A 280 10.30 1.92 -10.59
C LYS A 280 10.93 2.98 -11.48
N THR A 281 10.21 3.40 -12.51
CA THR A 281 10.74 4.23 -13.60
C THR A 281 9.86 5.45 -13.83
N VAL A 282 10.40 6.50 -14.43
CA VAL A 282 9.66 7.70 -14.84
C VAL A 282 8.54 7.33 -15.84
N ALA A 283 8.77 6.33 -16.68
CA ALA A 283 7.75 5.85 -17.63
C ALA A 283 6.55 5.23 -16.90
N GLU A 284 6.78 4.40 -15.88
CA GLU A 284 5.72 3.82 -15.05
C GLU A 284 4.95 4.90 -14.27
N VAL A 285 5.64 5.92 -13.74
CA VAL A 285 4.99 7.08 -13.11
C VAL A 285 4.04 7.75 -14.11
N THR A 286 4.55 8.09 -15.30
CA THR A 286 3.77 8.77 -16.34
C THR A 286 2.55 7.96 -16.77
N GLU A 287 2.72 6.64 -16.96
CA GLU A 287 1.62 5.75 -17.38
C GLU A 287 0.53 5.67 -16.30
N ASN A 288 0.92 5.44 -15.03
CA ASN A 288 -0.04 5.33 -13.94
C ASN A 288 -0.79 6.64 -13.67
N LEU A 289 -0.12 7.78 -13.76
CA LEU A 289 -0.77 9.08 -13.60
C LEU A 289 -1.74 9.39 -14.75
N ARG A 290 -1.38 9.08 -16.00
CA ARG A 290 -2.31 9.17 -17.13
C ARG A 290 -3.52 8.26 -16.97
N ALA A 291 -3.33 7.05 -16.43
CA ALA A 291 -4.43 6.15 -16.13
C ALA A 291 -5.41 6.74 -15.12
N ALA A 292 -4.92 7.54 -14.18
CA ALA A 292 -5.69 8.18 -13.12
C ALA A 292 -6.38 9.50 -13.52
N GLU A 293 -6.04 10.12 -14.67
CA GLU A 293 -6.57 11.43 -15.11
C GLU A 293 -8.11 11.46 -15.17
N GLY A 294 -8.74 10.35 -15.56
CA GLY A 294 -10.20 10.23 -15.62
C GLY A 294 -10.89 9.98 -14.27
N GLY A 295 -10.14 9.90 -13.18
CA GLY A 295 -10.67 9.47 -11.87
C GLY A 295 -11.12 8.01 -11.86
N GLY A 296 -12.09 7.70 -10.98
CA GLY A 296 -12.68 6.36 -10.89
C GLY A 296 -13.48 5.95 -12.14
N LEU A 297 -13.95 4.72 -12.15
CA LEU A 297 -14.88 4.19 -13.15
C LEU A 297 -16.29 4.73 -12.86
N ASP A 298 -17.12 4.85 -13.88
CA ASP A 298 -18.53 5.14 -13.71
C ASP A 298 -19.31 3.93 -13.17
N ALA A 299 -20.54 4.17 -12.72
CA ALA A 299 -21.38 3.13 -12.11
C ALA A 299 -21.70 1.99 -13.10
N GLU A 300 -21.88 2.30 -14.39
CA GLU A 300 -22.19 1.29 -15.41
C GLU A 300 -21.02 0.30 -15.57
N MET A 301 -19.77 0.80 -15.63
CA MET A 301 -18.59 -0.05 -15.70
C MET A 301 -18.40 -0.86 -14.41
N ILE A 302 -18.64 -0.29 -13.24
CA ILE A 302 -18.57 -1.03 -11.95
C ILE A 302 -19.59 -2.19 -11.96
N GLU A 303 -20.85 -1.95 -12.34
CA GLU A 303 -21.85 -3.01 -12.43
C GLU A 303 -21.46 -4.07 -13.47
N ARG A 304 -20.93 -3.67 -14.61
CA ARG A 304 -20.40 -4.61 -15.61
C ARG A 304 -19.28 -5.50 -15.07
N LEU A 305 -18.39 -4.93 -14.25
CA LEU A 305 -17.31 -5.68 -13.61
C LEU A 305 -17.82 -6.65 -12.53
N LYS A 306 -18.93 -6.34 -11.85
CA LYS A 306 -19.52 -7.23 -10.83
C LYS A 306 -20.06 -8.54 -11.41
N ILE A 307 -20.51 -8.53 -12.65
CA ILE A 307 -21.08 -9.71 -13.31
C ILE A 307 -20.06 -10.56 -14.08
N LEU A 308 -18.80 -10.13 -14.18
CA LEU A 308 -17.70 -10.93 -14.72
C LEU A 308 -17.25 -12.01 -13.73
#